data_64109901c4ccb2a753d451453400bd17
#
_entry.id   64109901c4ccb2a753d451453400bd17
#
_cell.length_a   1.000
_cell.length_b   1.000
_cell.length_c   1.000
_cell.angle_alpha   90.00
_cell.angle_beta   90.00
_cell.angle_gamma   90.00
#
_symmetry.space_group_name_H-M   'P 1'
#
loop_
_entity.id
_entity.type
_entity.pdbx_description
1 polymer ?
#
loop_
_entity_poly.entity_id
_entity_poly.type
_entity_poly.pdbx_seq_one_letter_code
_entity_poly.pdbx_strand_id
1 'polypeptide(L)'
;MSATAGDIPYLGHDVWVGPQSQWWVHQQVNLTRKAATAVWPPDPYLSLATTRAVTRSGDHLILEGVPSPVTGVQLRKRVALSSTRADTVEVEATARNIRSESIAWDLWFNTRVAAGTRVFVPVADAADIRLQPPTEAGTVAPIYRHQGGVFALRADVRQDGLIQRGKVLLQPSAGWMAGFAGDQVLVIRFAHQPLSAIHPEQGQVELYLDAPPRHPERGLLEMEVHAPYRQLAPGERMQANEQWTLLRYTGPDAQQAQHQFLCSKAQELQLTNACAPSSAAP
;
A
#
# COMPACT_ATOMS: atom_id res chain seq x y z
N MET A 1 -6.29 -15.69 -4.11
CA MET A 1 -6.32 -16.14 -5.52
C MET A 1 -4.89 -16.39 -5.91
N SER A 2 -4.53 -17.61 -6.30
CA SER A 2 -3.21 -17.90 -6.81
C SER A 2 -3.19 -17.53 -8.29
N ALA A 3 -2.35 -16.57 -8.66
CA ALA A 3 -1.99 -16.41 -10.06
C ALA A 3 -1.35 -17.72 -10.54
N THR A 4 -1.73 -18.21 -11.71
CA THR A 4 -1.07 -19.32 -12.35
C THR A 4 0.40 -18.96 -12.58
N ALA A 5 1.30 -19.87 -12.24
CA ALA A 5 2.73 -19.66 -12.38
C ALA A 5 3.06 -19.22 -13.83
N GLY A 6 3.60 -18.01 -13.98
CA GLY A 6 4.07 -17.43 -15.23
C GLY A 6 3.27 -16.28 -15.80
N ASP A 7 2.04 -16.00 -15.36
CA ASP A 7 1.18 -15.03 -16.05
C ASP A 7 1.00 -13.69 -15.35
N ILE A 8 0.90 -13.66 -14.01
CA ILE A 8 0.73 -12.42 -13.23
C ILE A 8 1.47 -12.57 -11.90
N PRO A 9 2.18 -11.53 -11.43
CA PRO A 9 2.77 -11.52 -10.07
C PRO A 9 1.69 -11.77 -9.01
N TYR A 10 2.09 -12.29 -7.87
CA TYR A 10 1.19 -12.55 -6.75
C TYR A 10 0.41 -11.28 -6.38
N LEU A 11 -0.87 -11.25 -6.76
CA LEU A 11 -1.81 -10.20 -6.38
C LEU A 11 -2.44 -10.53 -5.04
N GLY A 12 -2.88 -9.51 -4.30
CA GLY A 12 -3.53 -9.68 -3.02
C GLY A 12 -3.09 -8.64 -2.00
N HIS A 13 -3.17 -8.99 -0.72
CA HIS A 13 -2.83 -8.08 0.35
C HIS A 13 -1.96 -8.77 1.40
N ASP A 14 -0.96 -8.05 1.87
CA ASP A 14 -0.13 -8.45 3.00
C ASP A 14 0.03 -7.29 3.99
N VAL A 15 0.47 -7.61 5.20
CA VAL A 15 0.82 -6.63 6.22
C VAL A 15 2.23 -6.91 6.69
N TRP A 16 3.08 -5.93 6.55
CA TRP A 16 4.45 -5.94 7.01
C TRP A 16 4.65 -4.94 8.14
N VAL A 17 5.87 -4.79 8.59
CA VAL A 17 6.31 -3.70 9.46
C VAL A 17 7.43 -2.93 8.74
N GLY A 18 7.45 -1.62 8.89
CA GLY A 18 8.47 -0.74 8.31
C GLY A 18 9.31 -0.04 9.37
N PRO A 19 10.45 0.52 9.01
CA PRO A 19 10.97 0.63 7.65
C PRO A 19 11.70 -0.64 7.16
N GLN A 20 11.74 -0.81 5.85
CA GLN A 20 12.37 -1.95 5.18
C GLN A 20 13.86 -2.11 5.54
N SER A 21 14.58 -1.01 5.71
CA SER A 21 15.99 -0.98 6.07
C SER A 21 16.31 -1.67 7.41
N GLN A 22 15.31 -1.81 8.28
CA GLN A 22 15.47 -2.37 9.62
C GLN A 22 15.11 -3.86 9.73
N TRP A 23 14.52 -4.47 8.71
CA TRP A 23 13.99 -5.84 8.80
C TRP A 23 15.00 -6.86 9.32
N TRP A 24 16.24 -6.80 8.86
CA TRP A 24 17.26 -7.81 9.19
C TRP A 24 18.30 -7.34 10.20
N VAL A 25 18.19 -6.11 10.69
CA VAL A 25 19.23 -5.48 11.55
C VAL A 25 19.27 -6.09 12.96
N HIS A 26 18.11 -6.22 13.61
CA HIS A 26 18.01 -6.55 15.04
C HIS A 26 17.67 -8.01 15.32
N GLN A 27 17.90 -8.93 14.37
CA GLN A 27 17.61 -10.35 14.50
C GLN A 27 18.90 -11.19 14.62
N GLN A 28 18.75 -12.44 15.09
CA GLN A 28 19.82 -13.40 15.24
C GLN A 28 19.56 -14.73 14.50
N VAL A 29 18.50 -14.81 13.74
CA VAL A 29 18.08 -16.07 13.05
C VAL A 29 18.70 -16.22 11.67
N ASN A 30 19.18 -15.12 11.07
CA ASN A 30 19.86 -15.14 9.77
C ASN A 30 21.03 -14.12 9.77
N LEU A 31 22.18 -14.58 10.26
CA LEU A 31 23.36 -13.74 10.38
C LEU A 31 23.94 -13.30 9.02
N THR A 32 23.73 -14.10 7.96
CA THR A 32 24.16 -13.73 6.61
C THR A 32 23.40 -12.50 6.12
N ARG A 33 22.08 -12.46 6.28
CA ARG A 33 21.26 -11.28 5.91
C ARG A 33 21.59 -10.07 6.75
N LYS A 34 21.85 -10.27 8.04
CA LYS A 34 22.27 -9.22 8.94
C LYS A 34 23.60 -8.60 8.49
N ALA A 35 24.59 -9.44 8.20
CA ALA A 35 25.92 -8.99 7.76
C ALA A 35 25.87 -8.30 6.38
N ALA A 36 24.98 -8.75 5.49
CA ALA A 36 24.79 -8.17 4.17
C ALA A 36 23.93 -6.87 4.18
N THR A 37 23.46 -6.41 5.36
CA THR A 37 22.49 -5.29 5.46
C THR A 37 21.32 -5.45 4.49
N ALA A 38 20.79 -6.67 4.39
CA ALA A 38 19.75 -7.01 3.42
C ALA A 38 18.49 -6.21 3.69
N VAL A 39 17.89 -5.66 2.63
CA VAL A 39 16.62 -4.95 2.67
C VAL A 39 15.46 -5.74 2.07
N TRP A 40 15.73 -6.93 1.55
CA TRP A 40 14.77 -7.84 0.93
C TRP A 40 15.15 -9.30 1.19
N PRO A 41 14.23 -10.24 1.29
CA PRO A 41 12.76 -10.10 1.30
C PRO A 41 12.24 -9.59 2.66
N PRO A 42 10.92 -9.30 2.77
CA PRO A 42 10.29 -9.01 4.04
C PRO A 42 10.39 -10.19 5.00
N ASP A 43 10.04 -9.95 6.26
CA ASP A 43 10.02 -10.98 7.30
C ASP A 43 9.13 -12.17 6.92
N PRO A 44 9.68 -13.37 6.70
CA PRO A 44 8.91 -14.53 6.24
C PRO A 44 7.90 -15.03 7.28
N TYR A 45 8.09 -14.72 8.56
CA TYR A 45 7.14 -15.08 9.61
C TYR A 45 5.87 -14.23 9.54
N LEU A 46 5.93 -13.03 8.97
CA LEU A 46 4.76 -12.18 8.76
C LEU A 46 4.06 -12.48 7.44
N SER A 47 4.82 -12.82 6.38
CA SER A 47 4.30 -12.94 5.01
C SER A 47 4.01 -14.38 4.57
N LEU A 48 4.84 -15.36 4.96
CA LEU A 48 4.78 -16.72 4.43
C LEU A 48 4.36 -17.78 5.46
N ALA A 49 4.47 -17.48 6.75
CA ALA A 49 4.11 -18.43 7.80
C ALA A 49 2.59 -18.62 7.87
N THR A 50 2.19 -19.82 8.26
CA THR A 50 0.78 -20.16 8.45
C THR A 50 0.14 -19.28 9.53
N THR A 51 -0.95 -18.64 9.19
CA THR A 51 -1.81 -17.93 10.13
C THR A 51 -2.94 -18.84 10.61
N ARG A 52 -3.28 -18.72 11.88
CA ARG A 52 -4.40 -19.46 12.49
C ARG A 52 -5.65 -18.58 12.51
N ALA A 53 -6.77 -19.09 12.02
CA ALA A 53 -8.08 -18.49 12.26
C ALA A 53 -8.48 -18.72 13.71
N VAL A 54 -8.57 -17.64 14.51
CA VAL A 54 -8.96 -17.69 15.92
C VAL A 54 -10.45 -17.42 16.13
N THR A 55 -11.07 -16.70 15.20
CA THR A 55 -12.50 -16.46 15.18
C THR A 55 -13.01 -16.47 13.74
N ARG A 56 -14.17 -17.10 13.54
CA ARG A 56 -14.97 -17.00 12.32
C ARG A 56 -16.40 -16.67 12.74
N SER A 57 -16.94 -15.60 12.22
CA SER A 57 -18.34 -15.18 12.34
C SER A 57 -18.88 -14.90 10.95
N GLY A 58 -20.19 -14.75 10.81
CA GLY A 58 -20.81 -14.45 9.50
C GLY A 58 -20.30 -13.15 8.86
N ASP A 59 -19.82 -12.21 9.66
CA ASP A 59 -19.42 -10.86 9.26
C ASP A 59 -17.91 -10.57 9.40
N HIS A 60 -17.16 -11.41 10.11
CA HIS A 60 -15.71 -11.16 10.31
C HIS A 60 -14.87 -12.43 10.50
N LEU A 61 -13.59 -12.28 10.17
CA LEU A 61 -12.54 -13.27 10.35
C LEU A 61 -11.39 -12.64 11.12
N ILE A 62 -10.92 -13.31 12.17
CA ILE A 62 -9.71 -12.93 12.90
C ILE A 62 -8.64 -13.99 12.66
N LEU A 63 -7.48 -13.53 12.20
CA LEU A 63 -6.30 -14.32 11.91
C LEU A 63 -5.19 -13.94 12.86
N GLU A 64 -4.51 -14.92 13.44
CA GLU A 64 -3.34 -14.71 14.29
C GLU A 64 -2.11 -15.35 13.64
N GLY A 65 -1.10 -14.55 13.41
CA GLY A 65 0.20 -14.98 12.88
C GLY A 65 1.07 -15.62 13.95
N VAL A 66 2.13 -16.27 13.51
CA VAL A 66 3.16 -16.80 14.41
C VAL A 66 4.02 -15.65 14.96
N PRO A 67 4.61 -15.80 16.16
CA PRO A 67 5.63 -14.88 16.67
C PRO A 67 6.84 -14.83 15.74
N SER A 68 7.25 -13.63 15.30
CA SER A 68 8.43 -13.47 14.45
C SER A 68 9.71 -13.29 15.31
N PRO A 69 10.71 -14.14 15.14
CA PRO A 69 12.02 -13.90 15.73
C PRO A 69 12.86 -12.89 14.93
N VAL A 70 12.42 -12.50 13.74
CA VAL A 70 13.09 -11.52 12.87
C VAL A 70 12.77 -10.10 13.35
N THR A 71 11.53 -9.67 13.22
CA THR A 71 11.09 -8.32 13.59
C THR A 71 10.71 -8.18 15.06
N GLY A 72 10.50 -9.29 15.78
CA GLY A 72 10.09 -9.26 17.18
C GLY A 72 8.62 -8.92 17.37
N VAL A 73 7.79 -9.09 16.35
CA VAL A 73 6.35 -8.85 16.43
C VAL A 73 5.53 -10.11 16.20
N GLN A 74 4.32 -10.11 16.74
CA GLN A 74 3.25 -11.03 16.35
C GLN A 74 2.10 -10.22 15.79
N LEU A 75 1.69 -10.56 14.55
CA LEU A 75 0.56 -9.90 13.88
C LEU A 75 -0.75 -10.60 14.21
N ARG A 76 -1.80 -9.79 14.38
CA ARG A 76 -3.20 -10.21 14.37
C ARG A 76 -3.92 -9.36 13.32
N LYS A 77 -4.68 -10.01 12.43
CA LYS A 77 -5.43 -9.35 11.37
C LYS A 77 -6.94 -9.61 11.59
N ARG A 78 -7.76 -8.60 11.45
CA ARG A 78 -9.22 -8.73 11.42
C ARG A 78 -9.70 -8.26 10.05
N VAL A 79 -10.50 -9.08 9.39
CA VAL A 79 -11.18 -8.73 8.14
C VAL A 79 -12.68 -8.85 8.40
N ALA A 80 -13.42 -7.79 8.14
CA ALA A 80 -14.86 -7.74 8.38
C ALA A 80 -15.61 -7.10 7.22
N LEU A 81 -16.84 -7.54 6.99
CA LEU A 81 -17.78 -6.79 6.16
C LEU A 81 -18.21 -5.53 6.93
N SER A 82 -18.30 -4.41 6.23
CA SER A 82 -18.80 -3.18 6.86
C SER A 82 -20.29 -3.33 7.20
N SER A 83 -20.65 -2.91 8.40
CA SER A 83 -22.05 -2.92 8.85
C SER A 83 -22.91 -1.85 8.18
N THR A 84 -22.29 -0.86 7.53
CA THR A 84 -22.97 0.30 6.94
C THR A 84 -22.94 0.31 5.42
N ARG A 85 -22.05 -0.48 4.78
CA ARG A 85 -21.86 -0.52 3.33
C ARG A 85 -21.55 -1.93 2.85
N ALA A 86 -22.42 -2.48 2.02
CA ALA A 86 -22.28 -3.84 1.49
C ALA A 86 -21.10 -4.00 0.50
N ASP A 87 -20.59 -2.90 -0.06
CA ASP A 87 -19.46 -2.84 -0.99
C ASP A 87 -18.12 -2.57 -0.29
N THR A 88 -18.08 -2.62 1.04
CA THR A 88 -16.90 -2.24 1.83
C THR A 88 -16.45 -3.36 2.77
N VAL A 89 -15.15 -3.60 2.78
CA VAL A 89 -14.46 -4.49 3.72
C VAL A 89 -13.56 -3.64 4.63
N GLU A 90 -13.57 -3.96 5.91
CA GLU A 90 -12.68 -3.37 6.91
C GLU A 90 -11.52 -4.32 7.19
N VAL A 91 -10.31 -3.82 7.08
CA VAL A 91 -9.07 -4.56 7.37
C VAL A 91 -8.35 -3.87 8.52
N GLU A 92 -8.15 -4.61 9.60
CA GLU A 92 -7.43 -4.13 10.77
C GLU A 92 -6.21 -5.01 11.02
N ALA A 93 -5.08 -4.40 11.32
CA ALA A 93 -3.89 -5.10 11.77
C ALA A 93 -3.45 -4.61 13.13
N THR A 94 -3.05 -5.54 13.99
CA THR A 94 -2.42 -5.26 15.29
C THR A 94 -1.07 -5.96 15.32
N ALA A 95 0.01 -5.22 15.63
CA ALA A 95 1.33 -5.78 15.91
C ALA A 95 1.62 -5.68 17.40
N ARG A 96 2.02 -6.79 18.02
CA ARG A 96 2.45 -6.85 19.42
C ARG A 96 3.94 -7.07 19.49
N ASN A 97 4.64 -6.28 20.30
CA ASN A 97 6.04 -6.56 20.65
C ASN A 97 6.13 -7.85 21.51
N ILE A 98 6.86 -8.85 21.02
CA ILE A 98 7.07 -10.13 21.71
C ILE A 98 8.47 -10.26 22.31
N ARG A 99 9.31 -9.23 22.18
CA ARG A 99 10.66 -9.19 22.77
C ARG A 99 10.60 -8.66 24.21
N SER A 100 11.67 -8.90 24.94
CA SER A 100 11.91 -8.35 26.27
C SER A 100 12.44 -6.91 26.25
N GLU A 101 12.86 -6.42 25.10
CA GLU A 101 13.31 -5.05 24.85
C GLU A 101 12.32 -4.26 24.00
N SER A 102 12.45 -2.94 24.01
CA SER A 102 11.68 -2.06 23.13
C SER A 102 12.11 -2.27 21.66
N ILE A 103 11.14 -2.26 20.77
CA ILE A 103 11.31 -2.27 19.31
C ILE A 103 10.60 -1.06 18.70
N ALA A 104 10.97 -0.67 17.49
CA ALA A 104 10.33 0.44 16.80
C ALA A 104 9.96 0.04 15.39
N TRP A 105 8.67 0.19 15.06
CA TRP A 105 8.08 -0.19 13.78
C TRP A 105 6.86 0.68 13.45
N ASP A 106 6.46 0.69 12.17
CA ASP A 106 5.10 0.98 11.75
C ASP A 106 4.38 -0.29 11.27
N LEU A 107 3.07 -0.20 11.03
CA LEU A 107 2.31 -1.18 10.25
C LEU A 107 2.29 -0.73 8.80
N TRP A 108 2.71 -1.61 7.92
CA TRP A 108 2.82 -1.40 6.48
C TRP A 108 1.82 -2.31 5.75
N PHE A 109 0.73 -1.72 5.27
CA PHE A 109 -0.25 -2.40 4.43
C PHE A 109 0.21 -2.40 2.97
N ASN A 110 0.21 -3.54 2.33
CA ASN A 110 0.64 -3.70 0.95
C ASN A 110 -0.46 -4.39 0.14
N THR A 111 -1.13 -3.63 -0.73
CA THR A 111 -2.16 -4.15 -1.65
C THR A 111 -1.60 -4.22 -3.05
N ARG A 112 -1.47 -5.45 -3.59
CA ARG A 112 -0.87 -5.74 -4.88
C ARG A 112 -1.93 -5.89 -5.95
N VAL A 113 -1.81 -5.10 -7.01
CA VAL A 113 -2.68 -5.09 -8.18
C VAL A 113 -1.88 -5.19 -9.47
N ALA A 114 -2.53 -5.47 -10.59
CA ALA A 114 -1.86 -5.45 -11.89
C ALA A 114 -1.33 -4.04 -12.20
N ALA A 115 -0.15 -3.93 -12.79
CA ALA A 115 0.50 -2.66 -13.08
C ALA A 115 -0.26 -1.76 -14.08
N GLY A 116 -1.20 -2.33 -14.84
CA GLY A 116 -2.12 -1.57 -15.67
C GLY A 116 -3.20 -0.79 -14.90
N THR A 117 -3.30 -0.98 -13.59
CA THR A 117 -4.19 -0.21 -12.71
C THR A 117 -3.76 1.26 -12.69
N ARG A 118 -4.71 2.18 -12.91
CA ARG A 118 -4.44 3.61 -12.71
C ARG A 118 -4.78 4.00 -11.28
N VAL A 119 -3.76 4.45 -10.55
CA VAL A 119 -3.90 4.86 -9.14
C VAL A 119 -3.99 6.37 -9.05
N PHE A 120 -4.87 6.85 -8.17
CA PHE A 120 -5.01 8.24 -7.77
C PHE A 120 -4.76 8.39 -6.27
N VAL A 121 -4.02 9.44 -5.89
CA VAL A 121 -3.74 9.82 -4.50
C VAL A 121 -3.91 11.33 -4.37
N PRO A 122 -4.62 11.86 -3.37
CA PRO A 122 -4.67 13.30 -3.14
C PRO A 122 -3.31 13.76 -2.60
N VAL A 123 -2.63 14.62 -3.32
CA VAL A 123 -1.33 15.20 -2.92
C VAL A 123 -1.39 16.68 -3.21
N ALA A 124 -1.32 17.52 -2.20
CA ALA A 124 -1.51 18.97 -2.35
C ALA A 124 -0.34 19.65 -3.07
N ASP A 125 0.89 19.29 -2.70
CA ASP A 125 2.11 19.91 -3.22
C ASP A 125 2.99 18.87 -3.94
N ALA A 126 3.64 19.29 -5.01
CA ALA A 126 4.61 18.45 -5.70
C ALA A 126 5.85 18.12 -4.84
N ALA A 127 6.17 18.94 -3.85
CA ALA A 127 7.23 18.68 -2.87
C ALA A 127 6.94 17.45 -1.97
N ASP A 128 5.68 17.05 -1.87
CA ASP A 128 5.23 15.86 -1.14
C ASP A 128 5.38 14.56 -1.96
N ILE A 129 5.98 14.64 -3.15
CA ILE A 129 6.24 13.52 -4.05
C ILE A 129 7.75 13.27 -4.10
N ARG A 130 8.19 12.10 -3.64
CA ARG A 130 9.59 11.68 -3.72
C ARG A 130 9.70 10.44 -4.60
N LEU A 131 10.45 10.52 -5.68
CA LEU A 131 10.71 9.39 -6.56
C LEU A 131 12.00 8.69 -6.12
N GLN A 132 11.93 7.38 -5.90
CA GLN A 132 13.10 6.52 -5.78
C GLN A 132 13.35 5.87 -7.16
N PRO A 133 14.35 6.35 -7.90
CA PRO A 133 14.65 5.80 -9.21
C PRO A 133 15.21 4.38 -9.08
N PRO A 134 15.03 3.54 -10.10
CA PRO A 134 15.64 2.23 -10.13
C PRO A 134 17.17 2.35 -10.29
N THR A 135 17.88 1.37 -9.74
CA THR A 135 19.35 1.26 -9.87
C THR A 135 19.77 0.21 -10.89
N GLU A 136 18.85 -0.60 -11.38
CA GLU A 136 19.13 -1.71 -12.29
C GLU A 136 19.22 -1.23 -13.74
N ALA A 137 20.15 -1.78 -14.51
CA ALA A 137 20.24 -1.52 -15.96
C ALA A 137 18.98 -2.03 -16.69
N GLY A 138 18.57 -1.33 -17.74
CA GLY A 138 17.37 -1.68 -18.51
C GLY A 138 16.06 -1.29 -17.85
N THR A 139 16.10 -0.50 -16.77
CA THR A 139 14.94 0.01 -16.09
C THR A 139 14.82 1.54 -16.21
N VAL A 140 13.61 2.03 -16.06
CA VAL A 140 13.29 3.47 -16.03
C VAL A 140 12.27 3.73 -14.91
N ALA A 141 12.38 4.89 -14.29
CA ALA A 141 11.47 5.28 -13.20
C ALA A 141 10.00 5.33 -13.65
N PRO A 142 9.05 5.10 -12.74
CA PRO A 142 7.62 5.29 -13.01
C PRO A 142 7.33 6.71 -13.50
N ILE A 143 6.45 6.81 -14.50
CA ILE A 143 5.95 8.09 -15.01
C ILE A 143 4.62 8.38 -14.33
N TYR A 144 4.50 9.56 -13.76
CA TYR A 144 3.28 9.99 -13.09
C TYR A 144 2.84 11.38 -13.57
N ARG A 145 1.63 11.75 -13.22
CA ARG A 145 1.08 13.10 -13.38
C ARG A 145 0.66 13.66 -12.03
N HIS A 146 0.91 14.93 -11.80
CA HIS A 146 0.40 15.66 -10.64
C HIS A 146 -0.28 16.93 -11.13
N GLN A 147 -1.58 17.03 -10.90
CA GLN A 147 -2.38 18.16 -11.36
C GLN A 147 -3.59 18.37 -10.46
N GLY A 148 -3.88 19.63 -10.12
CA GLY A 148 -5.05 19.98 -9.33
C GLY A 148 -5.08 19.34 -7.94
N GLY A 149 -3.92 19.14 -7.31
CA GLY A 149 -3.83 18.51 -6.00
C GLY A 149 -4.04 16.98 -6.00
N VAL A 150 -3.96 16.35 -7.17
CA VAL A 150 -4.10 14.90 -7.31
C VAL A 150 -2.92 14.33 -8.09
N PHE A 151 -2.30 13.32 -7.49
CA PHE A 151 -1.30 12.47 -8.13
C PHE A 151 -1.99 11.33 -8.88
N ALA A 152 -1.49 10.97 -10.06
CA ALA A 152 -1.95 9.83 -10.83
C ALA A 152 -0.78 9.06 -11.44
N LEU A 153 -0.80 7.73 -11.30
CA LEU A 153 0.19 6.82 -11.85
C LEU A 153 -0.50 5.65 -12.56
N ARG A 154 0.04 5.27 -13.70
CA ARG A 154 -0.27 4.04 -14.43
C ARG A 154 0.95 3.62 -15.23
N ALA A 155 1.22 2.33 -15.34
CA ALA A 155 2.23 1.84 -16.27
C ALA A 155 1.78 2.04 -17.72
N ASP A 156 2.68 2.58 -18.55
CA ASP A 156 2.44 2.76 -19.97
C ASP A 156 3.15 1.67 -20.79
N VAL A 157 2.60 1.36 -21.98
CA VAL A 157 3.28 0.53 -22.98
C VAL A 157 4.50 1.28 -23.49
N ARG A 158 5.68 0.65 -23.44
CA ARG A 158 6.95 1.23 -23.88
C ARG A 158 7.49 0.52 -25.10
N GLN A 159 7.94 1.32 -26.07
CA GLN A 159 8.54 0.81 -27.31
C GLN A 159 10.07 0.71 -27.23
N ASP A 160 10.69 1.35 -26.26
CA ASP A 160 12.14 1.36 -26.05
C ASP A 160 12.66 0.09 -25.34
N GLY A 161 11.78 -0.81 -24.92
CA GLY A 161 12.12 -2.08 -24.27
C GLY A 161 12.51 -1.94 -22.80
N LEU A 162 12.45 -0.75 -22.22
CA LEU A 162 12.80 -0.52 -20.81
C LEU A 162 11.65 -0.92 -19.88
N ILE A 163 11.98 -1.59 -18.77
CA ILE A 163 11.05 -1.93 -17.70
C ILE A 163 10.78 -0.67 -16.88
N GLN A 164 9.51 -0.33 -16.66
CA GLN A 164 9.17 0.69 -15.67
C GLN A 164 9.26 0.07 -14.28
N ARG A 165 10.24 0.52 -13.49
CA ARG A 165 10.46 0.01 -12.13
C ARG A 165 10.85 1.14 -11.20
N GLY A 166 10.38 1.09 -9.97
CA GLY A 166 10.75 2.03 -8.93
C GLY A 166 9.61 2.31 -7.97
N LYS A 167 9.92 3.12 -6.98
CA LYS A 167 8.98 3.48 -5.92
C LYS A 167 8.74 4.98 -5.91
N VAL A 168 7.49 5.37 -5.71
CA VAL A 168 7.08 6.76 -5.47
C VAL A 168 6.56 6.84 -4.05
N LEU A 169 7.15 7.71 -3.24
CA LEU A 169 6.77 7.97 -1.86
C LEU A 169 5.97 9.27 -1.84
N LEU A 170 4.79 9.22 -1.22
CA LEU A 170 3.83 10.31 -1.22
C LEU A 170 3.45 10.67 0.22
N GLN A 171 3.41 11.97 0.52
CA GLN A 171 2.65 12.48 1.65
C GLN A 171 1.27 12.92 1.14
N PRO A 172 0.21 12.14 1.36
CA PRO A 172 -1.11 12.49 0.87
C PRO A 172 -1.67 13.68 1.65
N SER A 173 -2.56 14.45 1.02
CA SER A 173 -3.29 15.54 1.68
C SER A 173 -4.60 15.07 2.33
N ALA A 174 -4.96 13.79 2.14
CA ALA A 174 -6.12 13.14 2.76
C ALA A 174 -5.92 11.62 2.80
N GLY A 175 -6.64 10.94 3.68
CA GLY A 175 -6.47 9.50 3.97
C GLY A 175 -7.18 8.58 2.98
N TRP A 176 -6.86 8.67 1.68
CA TRP A 176 -7.38 7.74 0.68
C TRP A 176 -6.47 7.60 -0.54
N MET A 177 -6.62 6.49 -1.23
CA MET A 177 -6.13 6.26 -2.61
C MET A 177 -7.15 5.41 -3.37
N ALA A 178 -7.14 5.47 -4.71
CA ALA A 178 -8.06 4.71 -5.53
C ALA A 178 -7.36 4.12 -6.75
N GLY A 179 -7.63 2.84 -7.07
CA GLY A 179 -7.08 2.13 -8.22
C GLY A 179 -8.15 1.68 -9.20
N PHE A 180 -8.07 2.10 -10.46
CA PHE A 180 -8.98 1.71 -11.55
C PHE A 180 -8.39 0.59 -12.37
N ALA A 181 -9.13 -0.52 -12.50
CA ALA A 181 -8.78 -1.67 -13.31
C ALA A 181 -10.02 -2.23 -14.02
N GLY A 182 -10.06 -2.15 -15.35
CA GLY A 182 -11.24 -2.54 -16.14
C GLY A 182 -12.48 -1.74 -15.73
N ASP A 183 -13.56 -2.46 -15.38
CA ASP A 183 -14.83 -1.88 -14.93
C ASP A 183 -14.93 -1.72 -13.40
N GLN A 184 -13.82 -1.80 -12.69
CA GLN A 184 -13.77 -1.74 -11.24
C GLN A 184 -12.88 -0.61 -10.74
N VAL A 185 -13.22 -0.05 -9.61
CA VAL A 185 -12.36 0.83 -8.82
C VAL A 185 -12.33 0.38 -7.37
N LEU A 186 -11.13 0.11 -6.87
CA LEU A 186 -10.85 -0.11 -5.45
C LEU A 186 -10.49 1.22 -4.81
N VAL A 187 -11.27 1.64 -3.83
CA VAL A 187 -10.96 2.80 -2.98
C VAL A 187 -10.47 2.28 -1.64
N ILE A 188 -9.24 2.64 -1.27
CA ILE A 188 -8.65 2.35 0.04
C ILE A 188 -8.66 3.63 0.86
N ARG A 189 -9.34 3.61 2.01
CA ARG A 189 -9.33 4.71 2.98
C ARG A 189 -8.57 4.29 4.23
N PHE A 190 -7.82 5.23 4.79
CA PHE A 190 -6.96 5.04 5.96
C PHE A 190 -6.91 6.31 6.82
N ALA A 191 -6.41 6.21 8.04
CA ALA A 191 -6.21 7.38 8.90
C ALA A 191 -5.06 8.23 8.34
N HIS A 192 -5.36 9.46 7.88
CA HIS A 192 -4.34 10.42 7.46
C HIS A 192 -3.43 10.80 8.63
N GLN A 193 -2.13 10.80 8.39
CA GLN A 193 -1.10 11.11 9.39
C GLN A 193 -0.25 12.30 8.93
N PRO A 194 0.22 13.15 9.86
CA PRO A 194 1.20 14.16 9.52
C PRO A 194 2.54 13.51 9.14
N LEU A 195 3.31 14.14 8.25
CA LEU A 195 4.63 13.64 7.81
C LEU A 195 5.55 13.31 8.99
N SER A 196 5.48 14.06 10.08
CA SER A 196 6.29 13.82 11.29
C SER A 196 5.98 12.53 12.04
N ALA A 197 4.85 11.88 11.74
CA ALA A 197 4.50 10.58 12.32
C ALA A 197 4.98 9.41 11.45
N ILE A 198 5.42 9.68 10.22
CA ILE A 198 5.90 8.67 9.27
C ILE A 198 7.42 8.59 9.35
N HIS A 199 7.98 7.39 9.21
CA HIS A 199 9.43 7.21 9.22
C HIS A 199 10.07 7.99 8.06
N PRO A 200 11.22 8.68 8.25
CA PRO A 200 11.83 9.54 7.22
C PRO A 200 12.17 8.85 5.89
N GLU A 201 12.42 7.55 5.91
CA GLU A 201 12.68 6.75 4.71
C GLU A 201 11.41 6.46 3.89
N GLN A 202 10.23 6.72 4.44
CA GLN A 202 8.94 6.31 3.89
C GLN A 202 8.07 7.50 3.49
N GLY A 203 7.01 7.23 2.71
CA GLY A 203 5.85 8.09 2.56
C GLY A 203 4.66 7.48 3.30
N GLN A 204 3.63 8.24 3.65
CA GLN A 204 2.43 7.62 4.18
C GLN A 204 1.77 6.71 3.14
N VAL A 205 1.82 7.10 1.87
CA VAL A 205 1.48 6.24 0.73
C VAL A 205 2.72 5.99 -0.08
N GLU A 206 2.96 4.74 -0.45
CA GLU A 206 4.01 4.37 -1.38
C GLU A 206 3.42 3.55 -2.54
N LEU A 207 3.93 3.78 -3.74
CA LEU A 207 3.55 3.04 -4.92
C LEU A 207 4.80 2.42 -5.53
N TYR A 208 4.92 1.09 -5.46
CA TYR A 208 5.98 0.38 -6.15
C TYR A 208 5.46 -0.18 -7.47
N LEU A 209 6.14 0.13 -8.56
CA LEU A 209 5.82 -0.35 -9.90
C LEU A 209 6.93 -1.25 -10.42
N ASP A 210 6.54 -2.39 -10.98
CA ASP A 210 7.39 -3.27 -11.79
C ASP A 210 6.59 -3.74 -13.01
N ALA A 211 6.77 -3.07 -14.15
CA ALA A 211 5.94 -3.25 -15.32
C ALA A 211 6.78 -3.57 -16.57
N PRO A 212 6.57 -4.76 -17.19
CA PRO A 212 7.17 -5.13 -18.45
C PRO A 212 6.81 -4.13 -19.57
N PRO A 213 7.74 -3.82 -20.48
CA PRO A 213 7.55 -2.71 -21.43
C PRO A 213 6.38 -2.89 -22.40
N ARG A 214 6.16 -4.10 -22.92
CA ARG A 214 5.12 -4.36 -23.93
C ARG A 214 3.79 -4.83 -23.33
N HIS A 215 3.82 -5.36 -22.12
CA HIS A 215 2.69 -5.95 -21.43
C HIS A 215 2.63 -5.46 -19.97
N PRO A 216 2.44 -4.15 -19.75
CA PRO A 216 2.43 -3.60 -18.39
C PRO A 216 1.34 -4.24 -17.51
N GLU A 217 0.24 -4.72 -18.11
CA GLU A 217 -0.83 -5.42 -17.38
C GLU A 217 -0.37 -6.72 -16.70
N ARG A 218 0.77 -7.29 -17.13
CA ARG A 218 1.41 -8.46 -16.50
C ARG A 218 2.38 -8.10 -15.39
N GLY A 219 2.60 -6.82 -15.17
CA GLY A 219 3.44 -6.31 -14.11
C GLY A 219 2.70 -6.19 -12.77
N LEU A 220 3.42 -5.71 -11.77
CA LEU A 220 2.97 -5.50 -10.42
C LEU A 220 2.91 -4.01 -10.11
N LEU A 221 1.84 -3.58 -9.46
CA LEU A 221 1.77 -2.30 -8.76
C LEU A 221 1.39 -2.59 -7.30
N GLU A 222 2.21 -2.12 -6.38
CA GLU A 222 1.92 -2.16 -4.94
C GLU A 222 1.34 -0.81 -4.53
N MET A 223 0.16 -0.86 -3.91
CA MET A 223 -0.53 0.26 -3.29
C MET A 223 -0.34 0.12 -1.78
N GLU A 224 0.57 0.92 -1.22
CA GLU A 224 1.06 0.73 0.13
C GLU A 224 0.64 1.89 1.04
N VAL A 225 0.29 1.57 2.30
CA VAL A 225 -0.03 2.55 3.33
C VAL A 225 0.78 2.27 4.58
N HIS A 226 1.40 3.32 5.12
CA HIS A 226 2.14 3.29 6.37
C HIS A 226 1.34 3.94 7.50
N ALA A 227 1.26 3.23 8.62
CA ALA A 227 0.77 3.75 9.88
C ALA A 227 1.87 4.58 10.59
N PRO A 228 1.58 5.27 11.69
CA PRO A 228 2.60 5.99 12.45
C PRO A 228 3.74 5.07 12.92
N TYR A 229 4.99 5.50 12.70
CA TYR A 229 6.17 4.85 13.24
C TYR A 229 6.23 5.03 14.77
N ARG A 230 6.32 3.93 15.51
CA ARG A 230 6.21 3.96 16.96
C ARG A 230 7.22 3.04 17.64
N GLN A 231 7.75 3.49 18.77
CA GLN A 231 8.43 2.63 19.71
C GLN A 231 7.41 1.87 20.57
N LEU A 232 7.60 0.57 20.73
CA LEU A 232 6.74 -0.33 21.50
C LEU A 232 7.57 -0.94 22.63
N ALA A 233 7.13 -0.73 23.87
CA ALA A 233 7.68 -1.43 25.02
C ALA A 233 7.36 -2.94 24.95
N PRO A 234 8.02 -3.80 25.76
CA PRO A 234 7.71 -5.22 25.83
C PRO A 234 6.21 -5.48 26.07
N GLY A 235 5.60 -6.28 25.20
CA GLY A 235 4.17 -6.61 25.26
C GLY A 235 3.21 -5.55 24.73
N GLU A 236 3.70 -4.32 24.45
CA GLU A 236 2.88 -3.24 23.89
C GLU A 236 2.42 -3.56 22.48
N ARG A 237 1.35 -2.87 22.05
CA ARG A 237 0.70 -3.07 20.76
C ARG A 237 0.55 -1.75 20.00
N MET A 238 0.63 -1.84 18.68
CA MET A 238 0.15 -0.81 17.76
C MET A 238 -0.94 -1.40 16.87
N GLN A 239 -1.82 -0.54 16.37
CA GLN A 239 -2.95 -0.92 15.56
C GLN A 239 -3.17 0.11 14.45
N ALA A 240 -3.56 -0.36 13.27
CA ALA A 240 -4.00 0.46 12.16
C ALA A 240 -5.07 -0.28 11.35
N ASN A 241 -5.80 0.46 10.53
CA ASN A 241 -6.88 -0.09 9.72
C ASN A 241 -6.98 0.59 8.37
N GLU A 242 -7.51 -0.16 7.42
CA GLU A 242 -7.97 0.30 6.12
C GLU A 242 -9.44 -0.06 5.91
N GLN A 243 -10.12 0.73 5.09
CA GLN A 243 -11.44 0.41 4.55
C GLN A 243 -11.33 0.31 3.04
N TRP A 244 -11.73 -0.84 2.47
CA TRP A 244 -11.69 -1.11 1.04
C TRP A 244 -13.11 -1.10 0.48
N THR A 245 -13.40 -0.13 -0.36
CA THR A 245 -14.67 -0.05 -1.07
C THR A 245 -14.46 -0.40 -2.53
N LEU A 246 -15.17 -1.42 -3.02
CA LEU A 246 -15.13 -1.82 -4.42
C LEU A 246 -16.38 -1.33 -5.13
N LEU A 247 -16.19 -0.45 -6.14
CA LEU A 247 -17.26 0.11 -6.94
C LEU A 247 -17.15 -0.33 -8.39
N ARG A 248 -18.29 -0.33 -9.10
CA ARG A 248 -18.31 -0.48 -10.54
C ARG A 248 -18.07 0.87 -11.22
N TYR A 249 -17.21 0.86 -12.23
CA TYR A 249 -16.92 1.98 -13.10
C TYR A 249 -17.20 1.61 -14.55
N THR A 250 -18.11 2.32 -15.20
CA THR A 250 -18.52 2.06 -16.60
C THR A 250 -18.15 3.20 -17.55
N GLY A 251 -17.37 4.18 -17.05
CA GLY A 251 -16.89 5.31 -17.84
C GLY A 251 -15.68 4.96 -18.72
N PRO A 252 -15.20 5.90 -19.52
CA PRO A 252 -14.02 5.71 -20.37
C PRO A 252 -12.75 5.45 -19.56
N ASP A 253 -11.85 4.62 -20.09
CA ASP A 253 -10.49 4.43 -19.53
C ASP A 253 -9.61 5.68 -19.84
N ALA A 254 -10.01 6.81 -19.27
CA ALA A 254 -9.33 8.09 -19.39
C ALA A 254 -9.14 8.71 -18.02
N GLN A 255 -7.93 9.23 -17.73
CA GLN A 255 -7.57 9.78 -16.42
C GLN A 255 -8.58 10.84 -15.94
N GLN A 256 -8.98 11.76 -16.81
CA GLN A 256 -9.93 12.81 -16.47
C GLN A 256 -11.31 12.25 -16.09
N ALA A 257 -11.82 11.28 -16.86
CA ALA A 257 -13.12 10.68 -16.59
C ALA A 257 -13.13 9.88 -15.26
N GLN A 258 -12.06 9.16 -15.00
CA GLN A 258 -11.87 8.42 -13.73
C GLN A 258 -11.74 9.37 -12.55
N HIS A 259 -11.00 10.47 -12.69
CA HIS A 259 -10.92 11.51 -11.65
C HIS A 259 -12.28 12.17 -11.40
N GLN A 260 -13.04 12.50 -12.45
CA GLN A 260 -14.41 13.03 -12.33
C GLN A 260 -15.34 12.05 -11.61
N PHE A 261 -15.20 10.75 -11.85
CA PHE A 261 -15.93 9.73 -11.12
C PHE A 261 -15.61 9.77 -9.62
N LEU A 262 -14.33 9.85 -9.22
CA LEU A 262 -13.95 10.00 -7.81
C LEU A 262 -14.54 11.28 -7.20
N CYS A 263 -14.54 12.38 -7.94
CA CYS A 263 -15.18 13.63 -7.51
C CYS A 263 -16.69 13.43 -7.29
N SER A 264 -17.39 12.73 -8.18
CA SER A 264 -18.83 12.46 -8.01
C SER A 264 -19.14 11.58 -6.80
N LYS A 265 -18.17 10.80 -6.34
CA LYS A 265 -18.26 9.93 -5.17
C LYS A 265 -17.66 10.53 -3.89
N ALA A 266 -17.10 11.72 -3.97
CA ALA A 266 -16.32 12.31 -2.88
C ALA A 266 -17.11 12.45 -1.57
N GLN A 267 -18.36 12.92 -1.64
CA GLN A 267 -19.21 13.05 -0.47
C GLN A 267 -19.62 11.68 0.08
N GLU A 268 -20.07 10.77 -0.79
CA GLU A 268 -20.53 9.42 -0.41
C GLU A 268 -19.43 8.62 0.29
N LEU A 269 -18.19 8.72 -0.22
CA LEU A 269 -17.04 7.95 0.25
C LEU A 269 -16.11 8.77 1.17
N GLN A 270 -16.46 10.01 1.49
CA GLN A 270 -15.64 10.91 2.33
C GLN A 270 -14.22 11.11 1.76
N LEU A 271 -14.09 11.26 0.44
CA LEU A 271 -12.84 11.49 -0.25
C LEU A 271 -12.47 12.99 -0.20
N THR A 272 -11.96 13.43 0.92
CA THR A 272 -11.50 14.80 1.10
C THR A 272 -10.41 15.14 0.07
N ASN A 273 -10.42 16.34 -0.49
CA ASN A 273 -9.46 16.79 -1.50
C ASN A 273 -9.46 15.97 -2.82
N ALA A 274 -10.53 15.19 -3.10
CA ALA A 274 -10.64 14.47 -4.35
C ALA A 274 -10.81 15.38 -5.58
N CYS A 275 -11.38 16.58 -5.38
CA CYS A 275 -11.64 17.55 -6.42
C CYS A 275 -10.84 18.82 -6.14
N ALA A 276 -10.27 19.41 -7.18
CA ALA A 276 -9.77 20.77 -7.08
C ALA A 276 -10.91 21.67 -6.56
N PRO A 277 -10.62 22.64 -5.66
CA PRO A 277 -11.62 23.64 -5.33
C PRO A 277 -12.10 24.25 -6.65
N SER A 278 -13.42 24.25 -6.86
CA SER A 278 -14.01 24.98 -7.98
C SER A 278 -13.44 26.39 -7.87
N SER A 279 -12.60 26.79 -8.83
CA SER A 279 -12.24 28.20 -8.95
C SER A 279 -13.56 28.90 -9.16
N ALA A 280 -14.10 29.52 -8.10
CA ALA A 280 -15.15 30.49 -8.27
C ALA A 280 -14.62 31.49 -9.28
N ALA A 281 -15.19 31.49 -10.48
CA ALA A 281 -14.91 32.50 -11.46
C ALA A 281 -15.28 33.87 -10.82
N PRO A 282 -14.42 34.86 -10.98
CA PRO A 282 -14.70 36.21 -10.47
C PRO A 282 -15.98 36.80 -11.06
#